data_a3f14ddf0981114c5264d3eaf0481738
#
_entry.id   a3f14ddf0981114c5264d3eaf0481738
#
_cell.length_a   1.000
_cell.length_b   1.000
_cell.length_c   1.000
_cell.angle_alpha   90.00
_cell.angle_beta   90.00
_cell.angle_gamma   90.00
#
_symmetry.space_group_name_H-M   'P 1'
#
loop_
_entity.id
_entity.type
_entity.pdbx_description
1 polymer ?
#
loop_
_entity_poly.entity_id
_entity_poly.type
_entity_poly.pdbx_seq_one_letter_code
_entity_poly.pdbx_strand_id
1 'polypeptide(L)'
;NYPVLVVSKDFFNSSGEIIGCPIINNSNPGPLHIWTSVDNIEGYIQCEKLALLDMSVRGYKKIGCLPIDELINISDAIQGIFEYI
;
A
#
# COMPACT_ATOMS: atom_id res chain seq x y z
N ASN A 1 -11.10 -1.22 -11.12
CA ASN A 1 -10.00 -0.35 -10.63
C ASN A 1 -10.19 -0.02 -9.17
N TYR A 2 -9.15 -0.14 -8.42
CA TYR A 2 -9.17 0.16 -6.99
C TYR A 2 -7.87 0.87 -6.60
N PRO A 3 -7.91 1.68 -5.55
CA PRO A 3 -6.70 2.36 -5.10
C PRO A 3 -5.70 1.39 -4.49
N VAL A 4 -4.44 1.70 -4.70
CA VAL A 4 -3.33 0.90 -4.20
C VAL A 4 -2.32 1.85 -3.56
N LEU A 5 -1.82 1.48 -2.40
CA LEU A 5 -0.68 2.17 -1.79
C LEU A 5 0.60 1.56 -2.30
N VAL A 6 1.44 2.38 -2.92
CA VAL A 6 2.77 1.95 -3.36
C VAL A 6 3.70 1.94 -2.16
N VAL A 7 4.28 0.79 -1.84
CA VAL A 7 5.18 0.64 -0.69
C VAL A 7 6.63 0.45 -1.11
N SER A 8 6.89 0.20 -2.38
CA SER A 8 8.25 0.07 -2.90
C SER A 8 8.86 1.44 -3.15
N LYS A 9 10.19 1.51 -3.05
CA LYS A 9 10.92 2.77 -3.23
C LYS A 9 11.07 3.13 -4.71
N ASP A 10 11.35 4.40 -4.97
CA ASP A 10 11.54 4.92 -6.32
C ASP A 10 12.58 4.15 -7.10
N PHE A 11 13.64 3.71 -6.44
CA PHE A 11 14.68 2.91 -7.07
C PHE A 11 14.11 1.65 -7.72
N PHE A 12 13.25 0.95 -6.99
CA PHE A 12 12.59 -0.23 -7.51
C PHE A 12 11.58 0.15 -8.59
N ASN A 13 10.82 1.21 -8.34
CA ASN A 13 9.73 1.64 -9.22
C ASN A 13 10.21 2.08 -10.60
N SER A 14 11.48 2.44 -10.73
CA SER A 14 12.06 2.87 -12.02
C SER A 14 12.08 1.74 -13.05
N SER A 15 11.88 0.49 -12.63
CA SER A 15 11.80 -0.65 -13.55
C SER A 15 10.44 -0.76 -14.26
N GLY A 16 9.47 0.06 -13.87
CA GLY A 16 8.09 -0.04 -14.38
C GLY A 16 7.19 -0.92 -13.54
N GLU A 17 7.73 -1.55 -12.52
CA GLU A 17 6.98 -2.38 -11.58
C GLU A 17 6.97 -1.74 -10.21
N ILE A 18 5.90 -1.97 -9.46
CA ILE A 18 5.78 -1.50 -8.09
C ILE A 18 5.31 -2.65 -7.20
N ILE A 19 5.57 -2.51 -5.90
CA ILE A 19 4.96 -3.38 -4.91
C ILE A 19 3.95 -2.52 -4.16
N GLY A 20 2.72 -2.99 -4.08
CA GLY A 20 1.64 -2.22 -3.47
C GLY A 20 0.68 -3.07 -2.66
N CYS A 21 -0.10 -2.37 -1.85
CA CYS A 21 -1.16 -2.94 -1.02
C CYS A 21 -2.50 -2.33 -1.43
N PRO A 22 -3.55 -3.13 -1.63
CA PRO A 22 -4.86 -2.58 -1.97
C PRO A 22 -5.47 -1.85 -0.78
N ILE A 23 -6.30 -0.85 -1.07
CA ILE A 23 -7.06 -0.11 -0.07
C ILE A 23 -8.53 -0.47 -0.26
N ILE A 24 -9.13 -1.08 0.76
CA ILE A 24 -10.50 -1.59 0.69
C ILE A 24 -11.32 -0.99 1.83
N ASN A 25 -12.45 -0.37 1.52
CA ASN A 25 -13.21 0.37 2.52
C ASN A 25 -14.18 -0.49 3.33
N ASN A 26 -14.49 -1.69 2.90
CA ASN A 26 -15.41 -2.58 3.62
C ASN A 26 -14.69 -3.78 4.26
N SER A 27 -13.42 -3.62 4.57
CA SER A 27 -12.64 -4.65 5.23
C SER A 27 -12.77 -4.53 6.75
N ASN A 28 -12.40 -5.59 7.47
CA ASN A 28 -12.38 -5.59 8.92
C ASN A 28 -11.09 -4.96 9.43
N PRO A 29 -11.14 -4.20 10.55
CA PRO A 29 -9.92 -3.71 11.16
C PRO A 29 -9.08 -4.84 11.74
N GLY A 30 -7.79 -4.62 11.87
CA GLY A 30 -6.87 -5.60 12.42
C GLY A 30 -5.45 -5.07 12.37
N PRO A 31 -4.48 -5.81 12.92
CA PRO A 31 -3.09 -5.31 12.95
C PRO A 31 -2.45 -5.13 11.58
N LEU A 32 -2.96 -5.83 10.56
CA LEU A 32 -2.48 -5.72 9.19
C LEU A 32 -3.42 -4.93 8.28
N HIS A 33 -4.51 -4.41 8.83
CA HIS A 33 -5.50 -3.60 8.10
C HIS A 33 -5.51 -2.21 8.69
N ILE A 34 -4.81 -1.28 8.08
CA ILE A 34 -4.61 0.06 8.62
C ILE A 34 -5.50 1.06 7.88
N TRP A 35 -6.32 1.77 8.63
CA TRP A 35 -7.23 2.76 8.06
C TRP A 35 -6.47 3.95 7.51
N THR A 36 -6.88 4.42 6.35
CA THR A 36 -6.36 5.65 5.76
C THR A 36 -7.48 6.45 5.11
N SER A 37 -7.27 7.75 5.04
CA SER A 37 -8.18 8.68 4.36
C SER A 37 -7.33 9.78 3.73
N VAL A 38 -7.19 9.75 2.41
CA VAL A 38 -6.37 10.70 1.65
C VAL A 38 -7.10 11.02 0.34
N ASP A 39 -7.31 12.30 0.07
CA ASP A 39 -7.83 12.78 -1.22
C ASP A 39 -9.06 12.02 -1.71
N ASN A 40 -10.08 11.90 -0.86
CA ASN A 40 -11.34 11.20 -1.13
C ASN A 40 -11.21 9.68 -1.23
N ILE A 41 -10.05 9.13 -0.93
CA ILE A 41 -9.86 7.68 -0.85
C ILE A 41 -9.86 7.29 0.61
N GLU A 42 -10.78 6.42 1.00
CA GLU A 42 -10.91 5.93 2.36
C GLU A 42 -10.95 4.42 2.37
N GLY A 43 -10.30 3.81 3.33
CA GLY A 43 -10.36 2.37 3.48
C GLY A 43 -9.23 1.83 4.32
N TYR A 44 -9.19 0.49 4.40
CA TYR A 44 -8.14 -0.22 5.11
C TYR A 44 -7.07 -0.68 4.13
N ILE A 45 -5.84 -0.30 4.41
CA ILE A 45 -4.68 -0.75 3.65
C ILE A 45 -4.42 -2.20 4.04
N GLN A 46 -4.49 -3.11 3.07
CA GLN A 46 -4.34 -4.55 3.31
C GLN A 46 -2.85 -4.92 3.25
N CYS A 47 -2.15 -4.78 4.37
CA CYS A 47 -0.70 -4.96 4.42
C CYS A 47 -0.25 -6.38 4.06
N GLU A 48 -1.09 -7.39 4.34
CA GLU A 48 -0.75 -8.78 4.01
C GLU A 48 -0.99 -9.12 2.55
N LYS A 49 -1.62 -8.24 1.80
CA LYS A 49 -1.91 -8.48 0.37
C LYS A 49 -0.95 -7.73 -0.53
N LEU A 50 0.32 -7.84 -0.24
CA LEU A 50 1.36 -7.28 -1.09
C LEU A 50 1.32 -7.91 -2.47
N ALA A 51 1.40 -7.11 -3.51
CA ALA A 51 1.41 -7.59 -4.88
C ALA A 51 2.39 -6.82 -5.73
N LEU A 52 3.03 -7.53 -6.64
CA LEU A 52 3.87 -6.93 -7.66
C LEU A 52 2.97 -6.53 -8.83
N LEU A 53 3.01 -5.27 -9.21
CA LEU A 53 2.15 -4.72 -10.25
C LEU A 53 3.01 -4.12 -11.36
N ASP A 54 2.68 -4.46 -12.60
CA ASP A 54 3.36 -3.90 -13.78
C ASP A 54 2.59 -2.68 -14.27
N MET A 55 3.13 -1.50 -13.98
CA MET A 55 2.46 -0.25 -14.28
C MET A 55 2.60 0.15 -15.76
N SER A 56 3.56 -0.44 -16.47
CA SER A 56 3.73 -0.16 -17.89
C SER A 56 2.58 -0.75 -18.73
N VAL A 57 1.96 -1.80 -18.23
CA VAL A 57 0.83 -2.46 -18.90
C VAL A 57 -0.50 -1.84 -18.50
N ARG A 58 -0.66 -1.56 -17.19
CA ARG A 58 -1.95 -1.13 -16.64
C ARG A 58 -2.24 0.34 -16.82
N GLY A 59 -1.20 1.17 -16.84
CA GLY A 59 -1.37 2.58 -16.64
C GLY A 59 -1.74 2.89 -15.19
N TYR A 60 -1.63 4.14 -14.80
CA TYR A 60 -1.94 4.53 -13.43
C TYR A 60 -2.16 6.04 -13.35
N LYS A 61 -2.77 6.46 -12.24
CA LYS A 61 -2.92 7.86 -11.90
C LYS A 61 -2.50 8.05 -10.44
N LYS A 62 -1.52 8.93 -10.21
CA LYS A 62 -1.13 9.27 -8.84
C LYS A 62 -2.18 10.19 -8.25
N ILE A 63 -2.68 9.84 -7.06
CA ILE A 63 -3.74 10.57 -6.38
C ILE A 63 -3.20 11.42 -5.25
N GLY A 64 -2.24 10.90 -4.48
CA GLY A 64 -1.68 11.65 -3.36
C GLY A 64 -0.62 10.85 -2.63
N CYS A 65 -0.21 11.38 -1.48
CA CYS A 65 0.81 10.75 -0.64
C CYS A 65 0.30 10.64 0.78
N LEU A 66 0.70 9.58 1.50
CA LEU A 66 0.40 9.43 2.92
C LEU A 66 1.41 10.23 3.76
N PRO A 67 0.99 10.72 4.93
CA PRO A 67 1.93 11.28 5.90
C PRO A 67 2.99 10.27 6.32
N ILE A 68 4.17 10.78 6.71
CA ILE A 68 5.30 9.92 7.03
C ILE A 68 5.02 9.00 8.24
N ASP A 69 4.27 9.48 9.23
CA ASP A 69 3.94 8.68 10.39
C ASP A 69 3.05 7.48 10.03
N GLU A 70 2.12 7.65 9.09
CA GLU A 70 1.32 6.54 8.59
C GLU A 70 2.17 5.55 7.79
N LEU A 71 3.10 6.06 6.99
CA LEU A 71 4.01 5.20 6.23
C LEU A 71 4.89 4.35 7.14
N ILE A 72 5.34 4.91 8.25
CA ILE A 72 6.13 4.16 9.24
C ILE A 72 5.30 3.03 9.83
N ASN A 73 4.05 3.30 10.21
CA ASN A 73 3.16 2.28 10.76
C ASN A 73 2.91 1.15 9.77
N ILE A 74 2.72 1.48 8.51
CA ILE A 74 2.50 0.50 7.46
C ILE A 74 3.75 -0.33 7.24
N SER A 75 4.90 0.31 7.19
CA SER A 75 6.18 -0.37 7.04
C SER A 75 6.42 -1.36 8.18
N ASP A 76 6.13 -0.95 9.42
CA ASP A 76 6.28 -1.82 10.59
C ASP A 76 5.34 -3.01 10.51
N ALA A 77 4.09 -2.80 10.09
CA ALA A 77 3.13 -3.89 9.93
C ALA A 77 3.60 -4.91 8.89
N ILE A 78 4.12 -4.43 7.76
CA ILE A 78 4.62 -5.30 6.70
C ILE A 78 5.84 -6.10 7.18
N GLN A 79 6.77 -5.43 7.87
CA GLN A 79 7.95 -6.09 8.40
C GLN A 79 7.58 -7.20 9.39
N GLY A 80 6.55 -6.96 10.19
CA GLY A 80 6.07 -7.95 11.15
C GLY A 80 5.62 -9.27 10.52
N ILE A 81 5.20 -9.23 9.26
CA ILE A 81 4.80 -10.44 8.54
C ILE A 81 5.97 -11.40 8.34
N PHE A 82 7.18 -10.85 8.25
CA PHE A 82 8.39 -11.61 7.92
C PHE A 82 9.29 -11.88 9.10
N GLU A 83 8.87 -11.53 10.32
CA GLU A 83 9.69 -11.76 11.49
C GLU A 83 9.60 -13.22 11.95
N TYR A 84 10.75 -13.75 12.37
CA TYR A 84 10.82 -15.03 13.03
C TYR A 84 10.69 -14.83 14.53
N ILE A 85 9.92 -15.67 15.14
CA ILE A 85 9.69 -15.59 16.58
C ILE A 85 10.11 -16.89 17.23
#